data_74dc4cbc0d5840f2a0c0b3e4beb776d6
#
_entry.id   74dc4cbc0d5840f2a0c0b3e4beb776d6
#
_cell.length_a   1.000
_cell.length_b   1.000
_cell.length_c   1.000
_cell.angle_alpha   90.00
_cell.angle_beta   90.00
_cell.angle_gamma   90.00
#
_symmetry.space_group_name_H-M   'P 1'
#
loop_
_entity.id
_entity.type
_entity.pdbx_description
1 polymer ?
#
loop_
_entity_poly.entity_id
_entity_poly.type
_entity_poly.pdbx_seq_one_letter_code
_entity_poly.pdbx_strand_id
1 'polypeptide(L)'
;EVQLVRDRILQWLAADPELEPRDVLVMTPQIDRYAPLLSSVFNDVDAIGVDLPWRLTDRSQQSSPGLSMAMLMVLELAAGRFNATGLERLLANPALQRQQALPPDEAVLLTRTLQRSGFRWGLDARERGGEETHSLRWCLDRWLLGLVLPERDGLAPGGAAPFHQELEPERLVRWWSLLDRLARMVDQLRRPRTSEAWSTLLLGQLHDLFGDGGPWSTELQSWSQALDEWRERAENCALELDAAVALEVLQEALSVDSGRFGHRSGSLTVSALEPMRAIPHKVIVLMGLDGADFPRPSRRPGFHCPRR
;
A
#
# COMPACT_ATOMS: atom_id res chain seq x y z
N GLU A 1 20.71 -10.82 16.22
CA GLU A 1 21.58 -10.43 15.11
C GLU A 1 21.53 -8.91 14.90
N VAL A 2 20.36 -8.29 14.69
CA VAL A 2 20.21 -6.83 14.45
C VAL A 2 20.82 -6.00 15.59
N GLN A 3 20.59 -6.35 16.86
CA GLN A 3 21.18 -5.67 18.01
C GLN A 3 22.71 -5.75 18.00
N LEU A 4 23.28 -6.91 17.71
CA LEU A 4 24.74 -7.10 17.62
C LEU A 4 25.34 -6.25 16.52
N VAL A 5 24.68 -6.17 15.36
CA VAL A 5 25.10 -5.33 14.23
C VAL A 5 25.09 -3.86 14.63
N ARG A 6 24.01 -3.37 15.25
CA ARG A 6 23.90 -2.00 15.76
C ARG A 6 25.01 -1.68 16.75
N ASP A 7 25.19 -2.51 17.78
CA ASP A 7 26.18 -2.29 18.83
C ASP A 7 27.60 -2.28 18.27
N ARG A 8 27.87 -3.12 17.28
CA ARG A 8 29.16 -3.15 16.60
C ARG A 8 29.41 -1.90 15.77
N ILE A 9 28.40 -1.39 15.08
CA ILE A 9 28.48 -0.14 14.32
C ILE A 9 28.76 1.03 15.27
N LEU A 10 28.06 1.11 16.40
CA LEU A 10 28.30 2.16 17.40
C LEU A 10 29.73 2.11 17.95
N GLN A 11 30.29 0.91 18.19
CA GLN A 11 31.69 0.74 18.59
C GLN A 11 32.66 1.25 17.54
N TRP A 12 32.41 0.98 16.25
CA TRP A 12 33.29 1.48 15.18
C TRP A 12 33.21 3.00 15.04
N LEU A 13 32.02 3.58 15.11
CA LEU A 13 31.84 5.03 15.06
C LEU A 13 32.49 5.75 16.26
N ALA A 14 32.49 5.10 17.44
CA ALA A 14 33.16 5.62 18.62
C ALA A 14 34.70 5.48 18.59
N ALA A 15 35.21 4.44 17.92
CA ALA A 15 36.63 4.16 17.84
C ALA A 15 37.38 4.94 16.76
N ASP A 16 36.69 5.32 15.69
CA ASP A 16 37.27 6.02 14.55
C ASP A 16 36.52 7.35 14.29
N PRO A 17 37.11 8.50 14.64
CA PRO A 17 36.52 9.83 14.39
C PRO A 17 36.32 10.19 12.92
N GLU A 18 37.04 9.52 12.01
CA GLU A 18 36.93 9.74 10.55
C GLU A 18 35.81 8.88 9.92
N LEU A 19 35.19 7.99 10.70
CA LEU A 19 34.09 7.16 10.25
C LEU A 19 32.75 7.84 10.57
N GLU A 20 31.97 8.12 9.56
CA GLU A 20 30.64 8.71 9.71
C GLU A 20 29.53 7.66 9.42
N PRO A 21 28.30 7.83 9.93
CA PRO A 21 27.19 6.92 9.64
C PRO A 21 26.96 6.67 8.15
N ARG A 22 27.18 7.67 7.30
CA ARG A 22 27.08 7.57 5.83
C ARG A 22 28.11 6.64 5.18
N ASP A 23 29.19 6.34 5.88
CA ASP A 23 30.26 5.46 5.40
C ASP A 23 29.95 3.98 5.65
N VAL A 24 28.87 3.70 6.38
CA VAL A 24 28.45 2.34 6.77
C VAL A 24 27.24 1.91 5.95
N LEU A 25 27.37 0.73 5.33
CA LEU A 25 26.29 0.04 4.61
C LEU A 25 26.00 -1.29 5.29
N VAL A 26 24.73 -1.54 5.62
CA VAL A 26 24.25 -2.85 6.08
C VAL A 26 23.44 -3.49 4.95
N MET A 27 23.74 -4.71 4.59
CA MET A 27 23.08 -5.42 3.50
C MET A 27 22.49 -6.74 3.98
N THR A 28 21.29 -7.07 3.50
CA THR A 28 20.63 -8.34 3.79
C THR A 28 19.91 -8.90 2.55
N PRO A 29 19.87 -10.24 2.35
CA PRO A 29 19.10 -10.83 1.25
C PRO A 29 17.58 -10.73 1.44
N GLN A 30 17.11 -10.51 2.67
CA GLN A 30 15.70 -10.48 3.06
C GLN A 30 15.31 -9.19 3.76
N ILE A 31 15.38 -8.07 3.04
CA ILE A 31 15.16 -6.75 3.62
C ILE A 31 13.77 -6.61 4.29
N ASP A 32 12.72 -7.17 3.68
CA ASP A 32 11.35 -7.09 4.20
C ASP A 32 11.17 -7.84 5.54
N ARG A 33 11.89 -8.95 5.73
CA ARG A 33 11.89 -9.70 6.99
C ARG A 33 12.60 -8.96 8.10
N TYR A 34 13.70 -8.29 7.77
CA TYR A 34 14.52 -7.56 8.75
C TYR A 34 14.02 -6.13 9.02
N ALA A 35 13.27 -5.51 8.11
CA ALA A 35 12.79 -4.13 8.24
C ALA A 35 12.07 -3.80 9.57
N PRO A 36 11.10 -4.60 10.06
CA PRO A 36 10.45 -4.32 11.34
C PRO A 36 11.41 -4.46 12.53
N LEU A 37 12.36 -5.42 12.48
CA LEU A 37 13.36 -5.61 13.52
C LEU A 37 14.39 -4.47 13.54
N LEU A 38 14.81 -4.01 12.35
CA LEU A 38 15.70 -2.86 12.20
C LEU A 38 15.04 -1.60 12.76
N SER A 39 13.78 -1.34 12.39
CA SER A 39 13.04 -0.19 12.91
C SER A 39 12.90 -0.23 14.44
N SER A 40 12.60 -1.39 15.02
CA SER A 40 12.49 -1.54 16.47
C SER A 40 13.81 -1.31 17.20
N VAL A 41 14.93 -1.80 16.63
CA VAL A 41 16.24 -1.78 17.31
C VAL A 41 16.98 -0.45 17.08
N PHE A 42 16.93 0.11 15.86
CA PHE A 42 17.68 1.33 15.54
C PHE A 42 16.97 2.61 15.99
N ASN A 43 15.65 2.58 16.19
CA ASN A 43 14.90 3.73 16.73
C ASN A 43 14.80 3.70 18.27
N ASP A 44 15.35 2.69 18.94
CA ASP A 44 15.35 2.61 20.41
C ASP A 44 16.45 3.49 21.00
N VAL A 45 16.23 4.81 21.00
CA VAL A 45 17.17 5.81 21.50
C VAL A 45 17.38 5.68 23.02
N ASP A 46 16.36 5.25 23.76
CA ASP A 46 16.45 5.08 25.21
C ASP A 46 17.43 3.97 25.61
N ALA A 47 17.51 2.89 24.84
CA ALA A 47 18.45 1.80 25.08
C ALA A 47 19.88 2.12 24.64
N ILE A 48 20.07 3.09 23.72
CA ILE A 48 21.36 3.37 23.11
C ILE A 48 22.00 4.65 23.68
N GLY A 49 21.18 5.61 24.11
CA GLY A 49 21.63 6.93 24.56
C GLY A 49 22.19 7.83 23.44
N VAL A 50 22.12 7.41 22.19
CA VAL A 50 22.61 8.14 20.99
C VAL A 50 21.61 7.98 19.87
N ASP A 51 21.27 9.07 19.19
CA ASP A 51 20.48 9.04 17.97
C ASP A 51 21.39 8.69 16.79
N LEU A 52 21.28 7.46 16.27
CA LEU A 52 22.00 7.00 15.10
C LEU A 52 21.16 7.27 13.85
N PRO A 53 21.51 8.26 13.00
CA PRO A 53 20.75 8.52 11.79
C PRO A 53 20.90 7.35 10.82
N TRP A 54 19.81 6.66 10.55
CA TRP A 54 19.77 5.52 9.64
C TRP A 54 18.58 5.60 8.68
N ARG A 55 18.67 4.87 7.60
CA ARG A 55 17.56 4.71 6.66
C ARG A 55 17.59 3.36 5.97
N LEU A 56 16.41 2.89 5.64
CA LEU A 56 16.17 1.69 4.87
C LEU A 56 16.00 2.09 3.40
N THR A 57 16.82 1.51 2.51
CA THR A 57 16.67 1.60 1.07
C THR A 57 16.22 0.23 0.53
N ASP A 58 15.67 0.18 -0.66
CA ASP A 58 15.26 -1.06 -1.34
C ASP A 58 14.10 -1.82 -0.72
N ARG A 59 13.36 -1.23 0.21
CA ARG A 59 12.07 -1.76 0.57
C ARG A 59 11.09 -1.44 -0.55
N SER A 60 10.52 -2.49 -1.17
CA SER A 60 9.45 -2.30 -2.15
C SER A 60 8.31 -1.53 -1.47
N GLN A 61 7.90 -0.41 -2.07
CA GLN A 61 6.76 0.35 -1.54
C GLN A 61 5.48 -0.49 -1.49
N GLN A 62 5.41 -1.54 -2.31
CA GLN A 62 4.33 -2.52 -2.32
C GLN A 62 4.25 -3.36 -1.04
N SER A 63 5.36 -3.59 -0.35
CA SER A 63 5.38 -4.34 0.92
C SER A 63 5.11 -3.47 2.15
N SER A 64 5.08 -2.15 1.99
CA SER A 64 4.73 -1.23 3.06
C SER A 64 3.21 -1.08 3.18
N PRO A 65 2.60 -1.16 4.38
CA PRO A 65 1.19 -0.89 4.56
C PRO A 65 0.86 0.60 4.48
N GLY A 66 1.53 1.33 3.58
CA GLY A 66 1.39 2.78 3.37
C GLY A 66 0.38 3.16 2.29
N LEU A 67 0.53 4.40 1.82
CA LEU A 67 -0.31 5.01 0.77
C LEU A 67 -0.22 4.24 -0.54
N SER A 68 0.99 3.82 -0.93
CA SER A 68 1.22 3.08 -2.18
C SER A 68 0.44 1.78 -2.23
N MET A 69 0.47 1.01 -1.14
CA MET A 69 -0.30 -0.23 -1.04
C MET A 69 -1.82 0.05 -1.07
N ALA A 70 -2.30 1.10 -0.39
CA ALA A 70 -3.72 1.44 -0.41
C ALA A 70 -4.20 1.78 -1.83
N MET A 71 -3.43 2.57 -2.59
CA MET A 71 -3.82 2.95 -3.96
C MET A 71 -3.76 1.77 -4.92
N LEU A 72 -2.77 0.88 -4.78
CA LEU A 72 -2.74 -0.38 -5.54
C LEU A 72 -3.94 -1.27 -5.21
N MET A 73 -4.38 -1.35 -3.95
CA MET A 73 -5.61 -2.08 -3.58
C MET A 73 -6.86 -1.46 -4.21
N VAL A 74 -6.95 -0.13 -4.35
CA VAL A 74 -8.06 0.52 -5.08
C VAL A 74 -8.04 0.13 -6.55
N LEU A 75 -6.86 0.10 -7.19
CA LEU A 75 -6.69 -0.36 -8.56
C LEU A 75 -7.01 -1.86 -8.72
N GLU A 76 -6.61 -2.72 -7.77
CA GLU A 76 -6.98 -4.14 -7.75
C GLU A 76 -8.50 -4.33 -7.71
N LEU A 77 -9.21 -3.53 -6.89
CA LEU A 77 -10.67 -3.54 -6.82
C LEU A 77 -11.33 -3.06 -8.13
N ALA A 78 -10.67 -2.16 -8.87
CA ALA A 78 -11.15 -1.68 -10.16
C ALA A 78 -10.89 -2.69 -11.28
N ALA A 79 -9.69 -3.27 -11.32
CA ALA A 79 -9.29 -4.26 -12.31
C ALA A 79 -10.02 -5.60 -12.17
N GLY A 80 -10.39 -5.95 -10.93
CA GLY A 80 -11.10 -7.17 -10.60
C GLY A 80 -12.55 -6.95 -10.22
N ARG A 81 -13.04 -7.83 -9.34
CA ARG A 81 -14.36 -7.69 -8.73
C ARG A 81 -14.26 -6.87 -7.45
N PHE A 82 -15.12 -5.87 -7.31
CA PHE A 82 -15.25 -5.14 -6.06
C PHE A 82 -15.85 -6.05 -4.98
N ASN A 83 -15.02 -6.71 -4.19
CA ASN A 83 -15.45 -7.74 -3.24
C ASN A 83 -15.19 -7.35 -1.77
N ALA A 84 -15.88 -8.02 -0.87
CA ALA A 84 -15.83 -7.74 0.57
C ALA A 84 -14.42 -7.89 1.15
N THR A 85 -13.66 -8.92 0.74
CA THR A 85 -12.30 -9.17 1.25
C THR A 85 -11.31 -8.09 0.80
N GLY A 86 -11.38 -7.65 -0.47
CA GLY A 86 -10.54 -6.57 -0.97
C GLY A 86 -10.85 -5.24 -0.29
N LEU A 87 -12.13 -4.95 -0.08
CA LEU A 87 -12.57 -3.76 0.65
C LEU A 87 -12.12 -3.81 2.13
N GLU A 88 -12.23 -4.95 2.79
CA GLU A 88 -11.74 -5.15 4.16
C GLU A 88 -10.24 -4.87 4.27
N ARG A 89 -9.43 -5.43 3.36
CA ARG A 89 -7.99 -5.15 3.30
C ARG A 89 -7.69 -3.67 3.10
N LEU A 90 -8.44 -2.99 2.24
CA LEU A 90 -8.29 -1.55 2.01
C LEU A 90 -8.64 -0.73 3.25
N LEU A 91 -9.76 -1.03 3.92
CA LEU A 91 -10.19 -0.36 5.15
C LEU A 91 -9.25 -0.60 6.34
N ALA A 92 -8.51 -1.72 6.33
CA ALA A 92 -7.48 -2.03 7.32
C ALA A 92 -6.13 -1.32 7.04
N ASN A 93 -5.98 -0.61 5.92
CA ASN A 93 -4.73 0.05 5.59
C ASN A 93 -4.49 1.29 6.48
N PRO A 94 -3.32 1.40 7.17
CA PRO A 94 -3.04 2.48 8.10
C PRO A 94 -3.03 3.88 7.49
N ALA A 95 -2.61 4.03 6.22
CA ALA A 95 -2.61 5.32 5.56
C ALA A 95 -4.05 5.80 5.30
N LEU A 96 -4.93 4.89 4.82
CA LEU A 96 -6.34 5.19 4.64
C LEU A 96 -7.02 5.50 5.98
N GLN A 97 -6.79 4.68 7.00
CA GLN A 97 -7.36 4.87 8.34
C GLN A 97 -7.01 6.22 8.93
N ARG A 98 -5.74 6.61 8.87
CA ARG A 98 -5.29 7.90 9.38
C ARG A 98 -5.91 9.06 8.61
N GLN A 99 -5.89 9.02 7.30
CA GLN A 99 -6.35 10.13 6.46
C GLN A 99 -7.88 10.30 6.49
N GLN A 100 -8.61 9.21 6.67
CA GLN A 100 -10.06 9.21 6.74
C GLN A 100 -10.61 9.29 8.18
N ALA A 101 -9.73 9.54 9.17
CA ALA A 101 -10.07 9.53 10.60
C ALA A 101 -10.90 8.29 11.00
N LEU A 102 -10.48 7.11 10.50
CA LEU A 102 -11.12 5.82 10.73
C LEU A 102 -10.22 4.97 11.64
N PRO A 103 -10.40 4.97 12.97
CA PRO A 103 -9.62 4.15 13.87
C PRO A 103 -9.71 2.65 13.55
N PRO A 104 -8.68 1.82 13.88
CA PRO A 104 -8.68 0.40 13.54
C PRO A 104 -9.88 -0.38 14.06
N ASP A 105 -10.35 -0.10 15.27
CA ASP A 105 -11.56 -0.69 15.86
C ASP A 105 -12.82 -0.28 15.11
N GLU A 106 -12.91 0.97 14.68
CA GLU A 106 -14.00 1.47 13.84
C GLU A 106 -13.99 0.85 12.45
N ALA A 107 -12.81 0.65 11.84
CA ALA A 107 -12.67 -0.06 10.57
C ALA A 107 -13.16 -1.51 10.65
N VAL A 108 -12.84 -2.21 11.74
CA VAL A 108 -13.34 -3.58 12.01
C VAL A 108 -14.86 -3.57 12.17
N LEU A 109 -15.40 -2.60 12.90
CA LEU A 109 -16.84 -2.47 13.10
C LEU A 109 -17.56 -2.19 11.76
N LEU A 110 -17.03 -1.29 10.95
CA LEU A 110 -17.54 -0.98 9.60
C LEU A 110 -17.57 -2.25 8.72
N THR A 111 -16.47 -3.00 8.69
CA THR A 111 -16.37 -4.26 7.92
C THR A 111 -17.43 -5.28 8.38
N ARG A 112 -17.57 -5.48 9.69
CA ARG A 112 -18.60 -6.37 10.25
C ARG A 112 -20.02 -5.92 9.90
N THR A 113 -20.25 -4.62 9.92
CA THR A 113 -21.54 -4.02 9.55
C THR A 113 -21.86 -4.28 8.08
N LEU A 114 -20.91 -4.09 7.18
CA LEU A 114 -21.06 -4.43 5.77
C LEU A 114 -21.38 -5.92 5.56
N GLN A 115 -20.67 -6.81 6.24
CA GLN A 115 -20.90 -8.25 6.14
C GLN A 115 -22.31 -8.65 6.67
N ARG A 116 -22.73 -8.08 7.80
CA ARG A 116 -24.06 -8.31 8.40
C ARG A 116 -25.19 -7.74 7.53
N SER A 117 -24.96 -6.60 6.87
CA SER A 117 -25.94 -6.03 5.94
C SER A 117 -26.06 -6.84 4.64
N GLY A 118 -25.17 -7.82 4.44
CA GLY A 118 -25.23 -8.76 3.33
C GLY A 118 -24.33 -8.43 2.15
N PHE A 119 -23.41 -7.45 2.27
CA PHE A 119 -22.45 -7.18 1.20
C PHE A 119 -21.58 -8.40 0.89
N ARG A 120 -21.41 -8.70 -0.40
CA ARG A 120 -20.54 -9.77 -0.90
C ARG A 120 -19.59 -9.27 -1.96
N TRP A 121 -20.11 -8.76 -3.06
CA TRP A 121 -19.32 -8.23 -4.17
C TRP A 121 -20.17 -7.36 -5.10
N GLY A 122 -19.50 -6.54 -5.91
CA GLY A 122 -20.10 -5.66 -6.90
C GLY A 122 -20.48 -4.29 -6.33
N LEU A 123 -20.30 -3.26 -7.14
CA LEU A 123 -20.70 -1.89 -6.79
C LEU A 123 -22.24 -1.75 -6.82
N ASP A 124 -22.86 -2.26 -7.89
CA ASP A 124 -24.29 -2.14 -8.16
C ASP A 124 -24.82 -3.32 -8.98
N ALA A 125 -26.11 -3.23 -9.39
CA ALA A 125 -26.77 -4.23 -10.21
C ALA A 125 -26.09 -4.43 -11.58
N ARG A 126 -25.50 -3.40 -12.17
CA ARG A 126 -24.84 -3.49 -13.50
C ARG A 126 -23.68 -4.47 -13.47
N GLU A 127 -22.85 -4.40 -12.43
CA GLU A 127 -21.71 -5.30 -12.26
C GLU A 127 -22.16 -6.75 -11.99
N ARG A 128 -23.36 -6.93 -11.48
CA ARG A 128 -23.92 -8.24 -11.08
C ARG A 128 -24.91 -8.82 -12.10
N GLY A 129 -24.91 -8.32 -13.33
CA GLY A 129 -25.77 -8.84 -14.38
C GLY A 129 -27.27 -8.54 -14.19
N GLY A 130 -27.59 -7.45 -13.51
CA GLY A 130 -28.95 -6.99 -13.22
C GLY A 130 -29.45 -7.31 -11.81
N GLU A 131 -28.73 -8.14 -11.03
CA GLU A 131 -29.08 -8.50 -9.67
C GLU A 131 -28.49 -7.48 -8.67
N GLU A 132 -29.33 -6.74 -7.97
CA GLU A 132 -28.90 -5.70 -7.03
C GLU A 132 -28.48 -6.25 -5.66
N THR A 133 -29.09 -7.33 -5.22
CA THR A 133 -28.85 -7.96 -3.90
C THR A 133 -27.37 -8.25 -3.68
N HIS A 134 -26.88 -7.99 -2.47
CA HIS A 134 -25.51 -8.20 -2.05
C HIS A 134 -24.45 -7.27 -2.72
N SER A 135 -24.88 -6.28 -3.53
CA SER A 135 -24.00 -5.22 -3.99
C SER A 135 -23.72 -4.19 -2.88
N LEU A 136 -22.68 -3.36 -3.07
CA LEU A 136 -22.40 -2.27 -2.13
C LEU A 136 -23.57 -1.28 -2.09
N ARG A 137 -24.07 -0.85 -3.26
CA ARG A 137 -25.17 0.11 -3.37
C ARG A 137 -26.41 -0.38 -2.62
N TRP A 138 -26.81 -1.62 -2.86
CA TRP A 138 -27.93 -2.23 -2.16
C TRP A 138 -27.75 -2.23 -0.62
N CYS A 139 -26.54 -2.52 -0.12
CA CYS A 139 -26.28 -2.46 1.32
C CYS A 139 -26.37 -1.04 1.87
N LEU A 140 -25.82 -0.06 1.15
CA LEU A 140 -25.86 1.34 1.56
C LEU A 140 -27.28 1.90 1.57
N ASP A 141 -28.10 1.54 0.59
CA ASP A 141 -29.51 1.93 0.54
C ASP A 141 -30.31 1.33 1.70
N ARG A 142 -30.03 0.07 2.08
CA ARG A 142 -30.62 -0.58 3.26
C ARG A 142 -30.22 0.09 4.58
N TRP A 143 -29.01 0.61 4.67
CA TRP A 143 -28.57 1.39 5.84
C TRP A 143 -29.37 2.70 5.97
N LEU A 144 -29.56 3.42 4.86
CA LEU A 144 -30.36 4.63 4.85
C LEU A 144 -31.84 4.34 5.19
N LEU A 145 -32.40 3.27 4.65
CA LEU A 145 -33.75 2.83 4.98
C LEU A 145 -33.88 2.52 6.48
N GLY A 146 -32.87 1.87 7.08
CA GLY A 146 -32.87 1.58 8.52
C GLY A 146 -32.77 2.80 9.42
N LEU A 147 -32.25 3.94 8.90
CA LEU A 147 -32.24 5.23 9.63
C LEU A 147 -33.60 5.94 9.60
N VAL A 148 -34.34 5.80 8.49
CA VAL A 148 -35.55 6.61 8.23
C VAL A 148 -36.80 5.85 8.60
N LEU A 149 -36.82 4.54 8.42
CA LEU A 149 -38.01 3.70 8.67
C LEU A 149 -37.98 3.11 10.09
N PRO A 150 -39.15 3.02 10.76
CA PRO A 150 -39.22 2.34 12.05
C PRO A 150 -38.91 0.85 11.87
N GLU A 151 -38.38 0.25 12.95
CA GLU A 151 -38.17 -1.20 12.99
C GLU A 151 -39.54 -1.93 12.99
N ARG A 152 -39.86 -2.48 11.83
CA ARG A 152 -41.10 -3.27 11.61
C ARG A 152 -40.75 -4.44 10.70
N ASP A 153 -41.45 -5.54 10.89
CA ASP A 153 -41.40 -6.66 9.95
C ASP A 153 -41.99 -6.23 8.60
N GLY A 154 -41.15 -6.30 7.55
CA GLY A 154 -41.59 -6.00 6.20
C GLY A 154 -40.53 -5.39 5.30
N LEU A 155 -40.89 -5.26 4.02
CA LEU A 155 -40.05 -4.65 3.01
C LEU A 155 -40.42 -3.17 2.84
N ALA A 156 -39.44 -2.35 2.63
CA ALA A 156 -39.61 -0.96 2.22
C ALA A 156 -40.20 -0.87 0.79
N PRO A 157 -40.78 0.28 0.40
CA PRO A 157 -41.09 0.53 -1.00
C PRO A 157 -39.91 0.20 -1.90
N GLY A 158 -40.10 -0.62 -2.95
CA GLY A 158 -39.00 -1.11 -3.80
C GLY A 158 -38.49 -2.50 -3.39
N GLY A 159 -39.02 -3.13 -2.34
CA GLY A 159 -38.71 -4.52 -1.98
C GLY A 159 -37.42 -4.73 -1.19
N ALA A 160 -36.77 -3.66 -0.73
CA ALA A 160 -35.56 -3.76 0.11
C ALA A 160 -35.94 -3.87 1.60
N ALA A 161 -35.32 -4.80 2.33
CA ALA A 161 -35.43 -4.88 3.79
C ALA A 161 -34.53 -3.83 4.45
N PRO A 162 -35.08 -2.92 5.29
CA PRO A 162 -34.26 -1.97 6.06
C PRO A 162 -33.24 -2.72 6.92
N PHE A 163 -32.06 -2.13 7.10
CA PHE A 163 -31.03 -2.69 7.96
C PHE A 163 -30.82 -1.77 9.17
N HIS A 164 -31.49 -2.09 10.25
CA HIS A 164 -31.42 -1.33 11.49
C HIS A 164 -30.13 -1.62 12.26
N GLN A 165 -29.54 -0.59 12.83
CA GLN A 165 -28.32 -0.66 13.61
C GLN A 165 -28.38 0.26 14.82
N GLU A 166 -27.86 -0.20 15.93
CA GLU A 166 -27.64 0.62 17.14
C GLU A 166 -26.34 1.46 16.97
N LEU A 167 -26.26 2.25 15.91
CA LEU A 167 -25.14 3.14 15.63
C LEU A 167 -25.63 4.59 15.59
N GLU A 168 -24.78 5.50 16.05
CA GLU A 168 -25.03 6.91 15.93
C GLU A 168 -25.19 7.32 14.45
N PRO A 169 -26.22 8.09 14.09
CA PRO A 169 -26.49 8.49 12.71
C PRO A 169 -25.27 9.18 12.05
N GLU A 170 -24.54 10.01 12.80
CA GLU A 170 -23.36 10.72 12.31
C GLU A 170 -22.24 9.77 11.89
N ARG A 171 -22.04 8.67 12.64
CA ARG A 171 -21.07 7.62 12.29
C ARG A 171 -21.47 6.91 11.02
N LEU A 172 -22.74 6.55 10.90
CA LEU A 172 -23.25 5.87 9.72
C LEU A 172 -23.12 6.74 8.45
N VAL A 173 -23.40 8.05 8.56
CA VAL A 173 -23.24 9.01 7.46
C VAL A 173 -21.77 9.13 7.05
N ARG A 174 -20.83 9.18 7.99
CA ARG A 174 -19.39 9.20 7.66
C ARG A 174 -18.98 7.93 6.90
N TRP A 175 -19.39 6.75 7.37
CA TRP A 175 -19.10 5.49 6.73
C TRP A 175 -19.72 5.39 5.33
N TRP A 176 -20.96 5.79 5.22
CA TRP A 176 -21.66 5.84 3.94
C TRP A 176 -20.91 6.74 2.95
N SER A 177 -20.52 7.93 3.37
CA SER A 177 -19.79 8.89 2.53
C SER A 177 -18.43 8.36 2.09
N LEU A 178 -17.69 7.68 2.96
CA LEU A 178 -16.43 7.05 2.62
C LEU A 178 -16.62 5.94 1.58
N LEU A 179 -17.58 5.04 1.82
CA LEU A 179 -17.84 3.91 0.92
C LEU A 179 -18.37 4.35 -0.44
N ASP A 180 -19.25 5.35 -0.48
CA ASP A 180 -19.77 5.94 -1.72
C ASP A 180 -18.65 6.63 -2.51
N ARG A 181 -17.73 7.32 -1.85
CA ARG A 181 -16.55 7.90 -2.48
C ARG A 181 -15.64 6.83 -3.07
N LEU A 182 -15.31 5.79 -2.32
CA LEU A 182 -14.50 4.66 -2.82
C LEU A 182 -15.18 3.97 -4.00
N ALA A 183 -16.49 3.78 -3.95
CA ALA A 183 -17.27 3.19 -5.05
C ALA A 183 -17.17 4.03 -6.32
N ARG A 184 -17.33 5.36 -6.22
CA ARG A 184 -17.19 6.28 -7.36
C ARG A 184 -15.78 6.28 -7.94
N MET A 185 -14.75 6.23 -7.10
CA MET A 185 -13.36 6.16 -7.55
C MET A 185 -13.11 4.88 -8.34
N VAL A 186 -13.55 3.74 -7.81
CA VAL A 186 -13.42 2.44 -8.49
C VAL A 186 -14.21 2.42 -9.81
N ASP A 187 -15.44 2.97 -9.86
CA ASP A 187 -16.21 3.06 -11.10
C ASP A 187 -15.50 3.92 -12.16
N GLN A 188 -14.86 5.01 -11.74
CA GLN A 188 -14.05 5.83 -12.64
C GLN A 188 -12.84 5.08 -13.20
N LEU A 189 -12.13 4.31 -12.35
CA LEU A 189 -10.92 3.56 -12.75
C LEU A 189 -11.22 2.40 -13.72
N ARG A 190 -12.45 1.92 -13.81
CA ARG A 190 -12.86 0.85 -14.74
C ARG A 190 -12.95 1.24 -16.20
N ARG A 191 -12.97 2.52 -16.47
CA ARG A 191 -13.08 3.02 -17.86
C ARG A 191 -11.70 3.04 -18.49
N PRO A 192 -11.52 2.44 -19.69
CA PRO A 192 -10.26 2.54 -20.41
C PRO A 192 -9.86 4.00 -20.67
N ARG A 193 -8.57 4.31 -20.61
CA ARG A 193 -8.02 5.67 -20.76
C ARG A 193 -6.63 5.64 -21.36
N THR A 194 -6.23 6.75 -21.96
CA THR A 194 -4.82 6.99 -22.32
C THR A 194 -3.95 7.18 -21.06
N SER A 195 -2.64 7.01 -21.19
CA SER A 195 -1.67 7.20 -20.09
C SER A 195 -1.78 8.60 -19.46
N GLU A 196 -1.99 9.64 -20.23
CA GLU A 196 -2.19 11.02 -19.75
C GLU A 196 -3.45 11.14 -18.89
N ALA A 197 -4.57 10.58 -19.36
CA ALA A 197 -5.83 10.61 -18.62
C ALA A 197 -5.77 9.73 -17.35
N TRP A 198 -5.03 8.60 -17.39
CA TRP A 198 -4.73 7.79 -16.21
C TRP A 198 -3.92 8.57 -15.18
N SER A 199 -2.82 9.22 -15.59
CA SER A 199 -1.96 9.99 -14.69
C SER A 199 -2.75 11.11 -14.00
N THR A 200 -3.53 11.87 -14.75
CA THR A 200 -4.36 12.95 -14.20
C THR A 200 -5.40 12.41 -13.19
N LEU A 201 -6.09 11.33 -13.54
CA LEU A 201 -7.10 10.74 -12.67
C LEU A 201 -6.49 10.19 -11.38
N LEU A 202 -5.39 9.43 -11.48
CA LEU A 202 -4.75 8.82 -10.32
C LEU A 202 -4.14 9.84 -9.38
N LEU A 203 -3.52 10.91 -9.89
CA LEU A 203 -3.04 12.03 -9.06
C LEU A 203 -4.19 12.69 -8.31
N GLY A 204 -5.30 12.97 -8.99
CA GLY A 204 -6.50 13.51 -8.36
C GLY A 204 -7.03 12.61 -7.26
N GLN A 205 -7.16 11.31 -7.52
CA GLN A 205 -7.63 10.34 -6.53
C GLN A 205 -6.67 10.17 -5.34
N LEU A 206 -5.36 10.22 -5.57
CA LEU A 206 -4.36 10.21 -4.50
C LEU A 206 -4.53 11.40 -3.56
N HIS A 207 -4.69 12.61 -4.11
CA HIS A 207 -4.95 13.80 -3.30
C HIS A 207 -6.31 13.76 -2.59
N ASP A 208 -7.34 13.24 -3.22
CA ASP A 208 -8.67 13.09 -2.63
C ASP A 208 -8.68 12.10 -1.44
N LEU A 209 -7.91 11.00 -1.52
CA LEU A 209 -7.84 10.01 -0.46
C LEU A 209 -6.82 10.34 0.63
N PHE A 210 -5.67 10.89 0.26
CA PHE A 210 -4.51 10.99 1.13
C PHE A 210 -4.00 12.42 1.37
N GLY A 211 -4.63 13.44 0.75
CA GLY A 211 -4.21 14.83 0.88
C GLY A 211 -2.76 15.04 0.47
N ASP A 212 -1.96 15.60 1.35
CA ASP A 212 -0.51 15.81 1.18
C ASP A 212 0.35 14.57 1.50
N GLY A 213 -0.29 13.44 1.82
CA GLY A 213 0.35 12.20 2.21
C GLY A 213 0.80 12.13 3.66
N GLY A 214 0.94 13.23 4.37
CA GLY A 214 1.39 13.28 5.76
C GLY A 214 2.67 12.47 5.99
N PRO A 215 2.69 11.42 6.86
CA PRO A 215 3.86 10.56 7.06
C PRO A 215 4.30 9.75 5.84
N TRP A 216 3.43 9.63 4.83
CA TRP A 216 3.69 8.94 3.57
C TRP A 216 3.92 9.91 2.40
N SER A 217 4.30 11.15 2.66
CA SER A 217 4.57 12.16 1.63
C SER A 217 5.65 11.73 0.63
N THR A 218 6.65 10.96 1.08
CA THR A 218 7.67 10.36 0.20
C THR A 218 7.04 9.35 -0.78
N GLU A 219 6.11 8.51 -0.32
CA GLU A 219 5.39 7.58 -1.20
C GLU A 219 4.52 8.34 -2.20
N LEU A 220 3.88 9.44 -1.80
CA LEU A 220 3.11 10.30 -2.70
C LEU A 220 3.99 10.92 -3.79
N GLN A 221 5.20 11.35 -3.44
CA GLN A 221 6.18 11.86 -4.41
C GLN A 221 6.61 10.77 -5.41
N SER A 222 6.88 9.56 -4.94
CA SER A 222 7.23 8.43 -5.82
C SER A 222 6.10 8.09 -6.77
N TRP A 223 4.84 8.15 -6.32
CA TRP A 223 3.68 7.99 -7.20
C TRP A 223 3.61 9.08 -8.27
N SER A 224 3.79 10.34 -7.88
CA SER A 224 3.79 11.46 -8.82
C SER A 224 4.87 11.29 -9.88
N GLN A 225 6.08 10.90 -9.46
CA GLN A 225 7.18 10.62 -10.37
C GLN A 225 6.89 9.44 -11.30
N ALA A 226 6.39 8.31 -10.79
CA ALA A 226 6.07 7.14 -11.59
C ALA A 226 4.99 7.46 -12.65
N LEU A 227 3.99 8.27 -12.30
CA LEU A 227 2.94 8.71 -13.21
C LEU A 227 3.47 9.69 -14.28
N ASP A 228 4.38 10.60 -13.92
CA ASP A 228 5.03 11.50 -14.86
C ASP A 228 5.93 10.73 -15.84
N GLU A 229 6.74 9.79 -15.35
CA GLU A 229 7.54 8.92 -16.21
C GLU A 229 6.70 8.07 -17.14
N TRP A 230 5.57 7.53 -16.67
CA TRP A 230 4.64 6.77 -17.50
C TRP A 230 4.06 7.65 -18.60
N ARG A 231 3.62 8.87 -18.28
CA ARG A 231 3.10 9.84 -19.24
C ARG A 231 4.13 10.20 -20.31
N GLU A 232 5.39 10.47 -19.91
CA GLU A 232 6.47 10.80 -20.84
C GLU A 232 6.81 9.63 -21.78
N ARG A 233 6.93 8.41 -21.24
CA ARG A 233 7.22 7.21 -22.06
C ARG A 233 6.10 6.89 -23.07
N ALA A 234 4.88 7.26 -22.77
CA ALA A 234 3.72 7.01 -23.59
C ALA A 234 3.18 8.27 -24.30
N GLU A 235 3.95 9.36 -24.38
CA GLU A 235 3.53 10.67 -24.93
C GLU A 235 2.89 10.57 -26.34
N ASN A 236 3.41 9.67 -27.18
CA ASN A 236 2.92 9.47 -28.53
C ASN A 236 1.98 8.26 -28.66
N CYS A 237 1.51 7.70 -27.55
CA CYS A 237 0.64 6.52 -27.53
C CYS A 237 -0.80 6.91 -27.22
N ALA A 238 -1.67 6.85 -28.25
CA ALA A 238 -3.10 7.10 -28.08
C ALA A 238 -3.91 5.85 -27.64
N LEU A 239 -3.20 4.76 -27.26
CA LEU A 239 -3.87 3.53 -26.82
C LEU A 239 -4.57 3.74 -25.49
N GLU A 240 -5.84 3.34 -25.45
CA GLU A 240 -6.59 3.27 -24.19
C GLU A 240 -6.27 1.98 -23.45
N LEU A 241 -5.88 2.10 -22.19
CA LEU A 241 -5.48 1.02 -21.31
C LEU A 241 -6.56 0.80 -20.25
N ASP A 242 -6.84 -0.42 -19.92
CA ASP A 242 -7.74 -0.79 -18.82
C ASP A 242 -7.05 -0.73 -17.45
N ALA A 243 -7.82 -0.91 -16.37
CA ALA A 243 -7.31 -0.86 -15.01
C ALA A 243 -6.29 -1.97 -14.70
N ALA A 244 -6.38 -3.13 -15.37
CA ALA A 244 -5.46 -4.24 -15.13
C ALA A 244 -4.06 -3.91 -15.67
N VAL A 245 -3.98 -3.34 -16.86
CA VAL A 245 -2.71 -2.87 -17.44
C VAL A 245 -2.14 -1.71 -16.64
N ALA A 246 -2.98 -0.74 -16.23
CA ALA A 246 -2.54 0.36 -15.36
C ALA A 246 -1.95 -0.14 -14.03
N LEU A 247 -2.59 -1.16 -13.43
CA LEU A 247 -2.10 -1.79 -12.22
C LEU A 247 -0.72 -2.44 -12.42
N GLU A 248 -0.53 -3.21 -13.48
CA GLU A 248 0.75 -3.88 -13.78
C GLU A 248 1.89 -2.86 -14.01
N VAL A 249 1.63 -1.83 -14.81
CA VAL A 249 2.62 -0.77 -15.08
C VAL A 249 3.04 -0.06 -13.80
N LEU A 250 2.10 0.27 -12.93
CA LEU A 250 2.39 0.97 -11.68
C LEU A 250 3.03 0.06 -10.63
N GLN A 251 2.64 -1.22 -10.58
CA GLN A 251 3.32 -2.20 -9.73
C GLN A 251 4.79 -2.35 -10.11
N GLU A 252 5.09 -2.41 -11.40
CA GLU A 252 6.48 -2.47 -11.88
C GLU A 252 7.22 -1.17 -11.57
N ALA A 253 6.66 -0.01 -11.92
CA ALA A 253 7.29 1.30 -11.67
C ALA A 253 7.62 1.52 -10.19
N LEU A 254 6.67 1.26 -9.29
CA LEU A 254 6.85 1.42 -7.85
C LEU A 254 7.75 0.35 -7.22
N SER A 255 7.93 -0.82 -7.86
CA SER A 255 8.88 -1.83 -7.39
C SER A 255 10.33 -1.48 -7.70
N VAL A 256 10.56 -0.80 -8.83
CA VAL A 256 11.91 -0.40 -9.28
C VAL A 256 12.42 0.83 -8.54
N ASP A 257 11.51 1.71 -8.10
CA ASP A 257 11.87 3.04 -7.59
C ASP A 257 12.42 3.04 -6.15
N SER A 258 12.35 1.92 -5.44
CA SER A 258 12.90 1.81 -4.07
C SER A 258 14.43 1.95 -3.99
N GLY A 259 15.14 1.91 -5.14
CA GLY A 259 16.60 1.92 -5.20
C GLY A 259 17.28 3.22 -5.60
N ARG A 260 16.58 4.25 -6.08
CA ARG A 260 17.21 5.40 -6.72
C ARG A 260 17.40 6.65 -5.87
N PHE A 261 16.76 6.77 -4.72
CA PHE A 261 16.83 7.99 -3.92
C PHE A 261 17.86 7.94 -2.78
N GLY A 262 18.95 8.68 -2.96
CA GLY A 262 19.67 9.32 -1.88
C GLY A 262 20.82 8.57 -1.25
N HIS A 263 21.78 8.07 -2.00
CA HIS A 263 23.07 7.56 -1.48
C HIS A 263 23.95 8.59 -0.73
N ARG A 264 23.49 9.82 -0.56
CA ARG A 264 24.26 10.92 0.08
C ARG A 264 23.54 11.64 1.21
N SER A 265 22.66 10.95 1.95
CA SER A 265 22.11 11.54 3.16
C SER A 265 23.03 11.24 4.32
N GLY A 266 23.71 11.97 5.02
CA GLY A 266 24.60 11.72 6.16
C GLY A 266 24.26 10.53 7.11
N SER A 267 23.36 9.64 6.71
CA SER A 267 22.79 8.53 7.47
C SER A 267 23.40 7.19 7.07
N LEU A 268 23.47 6.26 8.02
CA LEU A 268 23.74 4.84 7.78
C LEU A 268 22.69 4.27 6.83
N THR A 269 23.14 3.50 5.84
CA THR A 269 22.26 2.90 4.85
C THR A 269 22.06 1.41 5.12
N VAL A 270 20.82 0.96 5.15
CA VAL A 270 20.44 -0.46 5.17
C VAL A 270 19.74 -0.80 3.87
N SER A 271 20.21 -1.83 3.15
CA SER A 271 19.69 -2.17 1.82
C SER A 271 19.58 -3.67 1.57
N ALA A 272 18.91 -4.04 0.48
CA ALA A 272 19.03 -5.37 -0.09
C ALA A 272 20.43 -5.57 -0.74
N LEU A 273 20.79 -6.84 -1.04
CA LEU A 273 22.06 -7.16 -1.70
C LEU A 273 22.17 -6.59 -3.13
N GLU A 274 21.07 -6.36 -3.79
CA GLU A 274 20.93 -5.68 -5.08
C GLU A 274 20.06 -4.44 -4.86
N PRO A 275 20.39 -3.27 -5.37
CA PRO A 275 21.35 -2.87 -6.41
C PRO A 275 22.71 -2.32 -5.90
N MET A 276 23.05 -2.46 -4.64
CA MET A 276 24.19 -1.77 -3.99
C MET A 276 25.58 -2.32 -4.34
N ARG A 277 25.71 -3.17 -5.35
CA ARG A 277 26.95 -3.91 -5.67
C ARG A 277 28.17 -3.04 -6.00
N ALA A 278 27.99 -1.81 -6.44
CA ALA A 278 29.07 -0.98 -6.99
C ALA A 278 29.28 0.34 -6.26
N ILE A 279 28.63 0.55 -5.12
CA ILE A 279 28.76 1.80 -4.37
C ILE A 279 29.82 1.61 -3.28
N PRO A 280 30.92 2.38 -3.30
CA PRO A 280 31.97 2.25 -2.31
C PRO A 280 31.51 2.79 -0.95
N HIS A 281 31.63 1.95 0.08
CA HIS A 281 31.48 2.32 1.49
C HIS A 281 32.74 1.93 2.25
N LYS A 282 33.07 2.64 3.33
CA LYS A 282 34.23 2.29 4.17
C LYS A 282 33.99 0.99 4.95
N VAL A 283 32.74 0.78 5.38
CA VAL A 283 32.33 -0.42 6.10
C VAL A 283 31.07 -1.02 5.45
N ILE A 284 31.13 -2.32 5.16
CA ILE A 284 29.99 -3.09 4.65
C ILE A 284 29.71 -4.23 5.62
N VAL A 285 28.51 -4.27 6.15
CA VAL A 285 28.02 -5.33 7.06
C VAL A 285 27.03 -6.18 6.30
N LEU A 286 27.26 -7.49 6.25
CA LEU A 286 26.33 -8.47 5.69
C LEU A 286 25.60 -9.19 6.81
N MET A 287 24.29 -9.27 6.72
CA MET A 287 23.42 -9.82 7.75
C MET A 287 22.38 -10.76 7.13
N GLY A 288 21.98 -11.82 7.87
CA GLY A 288 20.96 -12.75 7.39
C GLY A 288 21.41 -13.64 6.24
N LEU A 289 22.69 -14.05 6.20
CA LEU A 289 23.24 -14.96 5.19
C LEU A 289 23.04 -16.43 5.58
N ASP A 290 21.81 -16.79 5.92
CA ASP A 290 21.44 -18.16 6.25
C ASP A 290 21.53 -19.08 5.03
N GLY A 291 21.96 -20.34 5.23
CA GLY A 291 22.13 -21.30 4.13
C GLY A 291 20.85 -21.67 3.38
N ALA A 292 19.67 -21.33 3.93
CA ALA A 292 18.40 -21.48 3.25
C ALA A 292 18.09 -20.31 2.29
N ASP A 293 18.68 -19.13 2.53
CA ASP A 293 18.34 -17.87 1.88
C ASP A 293 19.47 -17.34 0.97
N PHE A 294 20.71 -17.76 1.23
CA PHE A 294 21.89 -17.34 0.48
C PHE A 294 22.91 -18.52 0.31
N PRO A 295 23.37 -18.80 -0.92
CA PRO A 295 22.97 -18.19 -2.18
C PRO A 295 21.53 -18.53 -2.56
N ARG A 296 20.83 -17.60 -3.24
CA ARG A 296 19.46 -17.85 -3.71
C ARG A 296 19.42 -19.13 -4.54
N PRO A 297 18.52 -20.09 -4.25
CA PRO A 297 18.39 -21.27 -5.09
C PRO A 297 18.04 -20.82 -6.52
N SER A 298 18.91 -21.16 -7.47
CA SER A 298 18.71 -20.84 -8.89
C SER A 298 17.39 -21.50 -9.34
N ARG A 299 16.34 -20.74 -9.52
CA ARG A 299 15.16 -21.17 -10.29
C ARG A 299 15.62 -21.29 -11.73
N ARG A 300 16.12 -22.46 -12.11
CA ARG A 300 16.37 -22.77 -13.52
C ARG A 300 15.02 -22.75 -14.22
N PRO A 301 14.80 -21.87 -15.23
CA PRO A 301 13.64 -22.03 -16.10
C PRO A 301 13.76 -23.41 -16.77
N GLY A 302 12.64 -24.13 -16.88
CA GLY A 302 12.56 -25.53 -17.30
C GLY A 302 13.07 -25.86 -18.72
N PHE A 303 13.83 -24.96 -19.35
CA PHE A 303 14.44 -25.12 -20.70
C PHE A 303 15.98 -25.19 -20.67
N HIS A 304 16.60 -25.46 -19.54
CA HIS A 304 18.04 -25.68 -19.52
C HIS A 304 18.35 -27.13 -19.89
N CYS A 305 18.73 -27.37 -21.15
CA CYS A 305 19.38 -28.61 -21.54
C CYS A 305 20.69 -28.75 -20.76
N PRO A 306 20.97 -29.90 -20.11
CA PRO A 306 22.27 -30.14 -19.52
C PRO A 306 23.28 -30.22 -20.68
N ARG A 307 24.32 -29.39 -20.65
CA ARG A 307 25.51 -29.62 -21.50
C ARG A 307 26.12 -30.96 -21.11
N ARG A 308 26.22 -31.86 -22.08
CA ARG A 308 27.00 -33.10 -21.99
C ARG A 308 28.48 -32.78 -21.83
#